data_b6845c36df90f9ef8c979eee1817b6a9
#
_entry.id   b6845c36df90f9ef8c979eee1817b6a9
#
_cell.length_a   1.000
_cell.length_b   1.000
_cell.length_c   1.000
_cell.angle_alpha   90.00
_cell.angle_beta   90.00
_cell.angle_gamma   90.00
#
_symmetry.space_group_name_H-M   'P 1'
#
loop_
_entity.id
_entity.type
_entity.pdbx_description
1 polymer ?
#
loop_
_entity_poly.entity_id
_entity_poly.type
_entity_poly.pdbx_seq_one_letter_code
_entity_poly.pdbx_strand_id
1 'polypeptide(L)'
;MLQIARREVAQREVFGDTLIELIDEDERVYVLDGDLANSTKADKVAEQRPERFLQMGIAEQNMMGVAAGMAACGLVPWLSSFACFLVNRDLDQLRVVVAQPNPVSYTHLTLPTKRIV
;
A
#
# COMPACT_ATOMS: atom_id res chain seq x y z
N MET A 1 -1.04 -15.42 -34.08
CA MET A 1 -0.88 -14.06 -33.57
C MET A 1 -1.51 -13.94 -32.20
N LEU A 2 -0.73 -13.54 -31.24
CA LEU A 2 -1.24 -13.41 -29.89
C LEU A 2 -2.09 -12.16 -29.82
N GLN A 3 -3.38 -12.36 -29.71
CA GLN A 3 -4.25 -11.26 -29.37
C GLN A 3 -4.24 -11.10 -27.86
N ILE A 4 -3.48 -10.13 -27.41
CA ILE A 4 -3.60 -9.68 -26.05
C ILE A 4 -4.91 -8.91 -25.99
N ALA A 5 -5.91 -9.50 -25.39
CA ALA A 5 -7.13 -8.78 -25.08
C ALA A 5 -6.75 -7.61 -24.17
N ARG A 6 -6.78 -6.41 -24.70
CA ARG A 6 -6.63 -5.22 -23.89
C ARG A 6 -7.85 -5.11 -22.98
N ARG A 7 -7.68 -5.52 -21.76
CA ARG A 7 -8.62 -5.12 -20.73
C ARG A 7 -8.25 -3.70 -20.33
N GLU A 8 -9.07 -2.79 -20.70
CA GLU A 8 -8.97 -1.44 -20.18
C GLU A 8 -9.49 -1.43 -18.75
N VAL A 9 -8.65 -1.89 -17.83
CA VAL A 9 -8.96 -1.87 -16.41
C VAL A 9 -7.98 -0.90 -15.75
N ALA A 10 -8.49 0.02 -14.97
CA ALA A 10 -7.64 0.94 -14.22
C ALA A 10 -6.79 0.15 -13.22
N GLN A 11 -5.53 0.54 -13.05
CA GLN A 11 -4.62 -0.13 -12.12
C GLN A 11 -5.20 -0.26 -10.72
N ARG A 12 -5.91 0.76 -10.26
CA ARG A 12 -6.53 0.76 -8.94
C ARG A 12 -7.56 -0.37 -8.75
N GLU A 13 -8.24 -0.76 -9.82
CA GLU A 13 -9.21 -1.85 -9.74
C GLU A 13 -8.53 -3.20 -9.51
N VAL A 14 -7.40 -3.40 -10.18
CA VAL A 14 -6.59 -4.60 -10.01
C VAL A 14 -5.90 -4.60 -8.63
N PHE A 15 -5.51 -3.43 -8.16
CA PHE A 15 -4.80 -3.28 -6.90
C PHE A 15 -5.58 -3.86 -5.72
N GLY A 16 -6.85 -3.49 -5.57
CA GLY A 16 -7.67 -3.99 -4.47
C GLY A 16 -7.83 -5.50 -4.49
N ASP A 17 -8.09 -6.05 -5.66
CA ASP A 17 -8.26 -7.51 -5.80
C ASP A 17 -6.95 -8.27 -5.55
N THR A 18 -5.84 -7.73 -6.03
CA THR A 18 -4.52 -8.34 -5.83
C THR A 18 -4.12 -8.34 -4.36
N LEU A 19 -4.43 -7.26 -3.63
CA LEU A 19 -4.17 -7.20 -2.20
C LEU A 19 -4.92 -8.28 -1.44
N ILE A 20 -6.16 -8.54 -1.82
CA ILE A 20 -6.95 -9.61 -1.19
C ILE A 20 -6.32 -10.98 -1.45
N GLU A 21 -5.87 -11.23 -2.68
CA GLU A 21 -5.16 -12.46 -3.01
C GLU A 21 -3.87 -12.61 -2.19
N LEU A 22 -3.10 -11.54 -2.06
CA LEU A 22 -1.87 -11.56 -1.26
C LEU A 22 -2.14 -11.84 0.21
N ILE A 23 -3.19 -11.23 0.76
CA ILE A 23 -3.59 -11.46 2.15
C ILE A 23 -3.96 -12.93 2.36
N ASP A 24 -4.67 -13.53 1.43
CA ASP A 24 -5.06 -14.93 1.52
C ASP A 24 -3.88 -15.89 1.38
N GLU A 25 -2.84 -15.48 0.67
CA GLU A 25 -1.64 -16.30 0.50
C GLU A 25 -0.63 -16.15 1.63
N ASP A 26 -0.56 -14.96 2.26
CA ASP A 26 0.45 -14.66 3.27
C ASP A 26 -0.20 -13.94 4.46
N GLU A 27 -0.17 -14.58 5.61
CA GLU A 27 -0.75 -14.04 6.84
C GLU A 27 -0.04 -12.80 7.38
N ARG A 28 1.14 -12.45 6.83
CA ARG A 28 1.90 -11.28 7.25
C ARG A 28 1.48 -10.01 6.55
N VAL A 29 0.68 -10.10 5.50
CA VAL A 29 0.30 -8.95 4.69
C VAL A 29 -0.77 -8.12 5.37
N TYR A 30 -0.50 -6.84 5.50
CA TYR A 30 -1.42 -5.83 6.04
C TYR A 30 -1.47 -4.63 5.10
N VAL A 31 -2.60 -3.95 5.08
CA VAL A 31 -2.81 -2.77 4.25
C VAL A 31 -3.07 -1.56 5.15
N LEU A 32 -2.29 -0.50 4.95
CA LEU A 32 -2.44 0.75 5.67
C LEU A 32 -2.94 1.81 4.71
N ASP A 33 -3.98 2.52 5.08
CA ASP A 33 -4.60 3.50 4.22
C ASP A 33 -4.57 4.90 4.83
N GLY A 34 -4.28 5.89 3.98
CA GLY A 34 -4.23 7.30 4.36
C GLY A 34 -5.52 8.07 4.05
N ASP A 35 -6.67 7.45 4.33
CA ASP A 35 -8.00 8.05 4.13
C ASP A 35 -8.36 8.30 2.65
N LEU A 36 -7.88 7.44 1.78
CA LEU A 36 -8.16 7.50 0.34
C LEU A 36 -8.58 6.13 -0.23
N ALA A 37 -9.06 5.25 0.64
CA ALA A 37 -9.34 3.86 0.27
C ALA A 37 -10.36 3.73 -0.86
N ASN A 38 -11.35 4.59 -0.90
CA ASN A 38 -12.35 4.56 -1.97
C ASN A 38 -11.78 4.98 -3.33
N SER A 39 -10.78 5.84 -3.34
CA SER A 39 -10.12 6.27 -4.58
C SER A 39 -9.06 5.27 -5.05
N THR A 40 -8.32 4.68 -4.13
CA THR A 40 -7.29 3.69 -4.43
C THR A 40 -7.83 2.28 -4.57
N LYS A 41 -9.09 2.06 -4.20
CA LYS A 41 -9.77 0.78 -4.14
C LYS A 41 -9.25 -0.17 -3.05
N ALA A 42 -8.49 0.36 -2.11
CA ALA A 42 -8.12 -0.39 -0.92
C ALA A 42 -9.32 -0.65 0.01
N ASP A 43 -10.45 0.03 -0.22
CA ASP A 43 -11.71 -0.22 0.47
C ASP A 43 -12.19 -1.67 0.32
N LYS A 44 -11.84 -2.34 -0.76
CA LYS A 44 -12.13 -3.76 -0.94
C LYS A 44 -11.51 -4.61 0.18
N VAL A 45 -10.31 -4.25 0.61
CA VAL A 45 -9.64 -4.93 1.72
C VAL A 45 -10.37 -4.64 3.03
N ALA A 46 -10.79 -3.40 3.24
CA ALA A 46 -11.54 -3.01 4.43
C ALA A 46 -12.86 -3.78 4.54
N GLU A 47 -13.51 -4.04 3.42
CA GLU A 47 -14.79 -4.76 3.39
C GLU A 47 -14.62 -6.26 3.56
N GLN A 48 -13.62 -6.86 2.91
CA GLN A 48 -13.48 -8.30 2.82
C GLN A 48 -12.48 -8.88 3.82
N ARG A 49 -11.49 -8.10 4.23
CA ARG A 49 -10.46 -8.52 5.20
C ARG A 49 -10.18 -7.40 6.19
N PRO A 50 -11.20 -6.99 6.98
CA PRO A 50 -11.05 -5.86 7.90
C PRO A 50 -9.95 -6.07 8.95
N GLU A 51 -9.64 -7.28 9.31
CA GLU A 51 -8.58 -7.61 10.27
C GLU A 51 -7.18 -7.34 9.74
N ARG A 52 -7.05 -7.13 8.43
CA ARG A 52 -5.78 -6.84 7.78
C ARG A 52 -5.71 -5.43 7.23
N PHE A 53 -6.70 -4.61 7.53
CA PHE A 53 -6.80 -3.25 7.05
C PHE A 53 -6.68 -2.28 8.22
N LEU A 54 -5.79 -1.30 8.09
CA LEU A 54 -5.59 -0.27 9.10
C LEU A 54 -5.85 1.10 8.47
N GLN A 55 -6.88 1.77 8.96
CA GLN A 55 -7.13 3.14 8.55
C GLN A 55 -6.27 4.07 9.40
N MET A 56 -5.30 4.70 8.80
CA MET A 56 -4.34 5.56 9.49
C MET A 56 -4.72 7.03 9.47
N GLY A 57 -5.74 7.40 8.71
CA GLY A 57 -6.11 8.80 8.53
C GLY A 57 -5.14 9.55 7.63
N ILE A 58 -5.30 10.87 7.57
CA ILE A 58 -4.40 11.72 6.78
C ILE A 58 -3.15 11.99 7.62
N ALA A 59 -2.26 11.02 7.67
CA ALA A 59 -1.07 11.05 8.52
C ALA A 59 0.04 10.21 7.89
N GLU A 60 0.51 10.61 6.70
CA GLU A 60 1.47 9.83 5.92
C GLU A 60 2.76 9.57 6.67
N GLN A 61 3.26 10.54 7.43
CA GLN A 61 4.48 10.36 8.22
C GLN A 61 4.30 9.28 9.28
N ASN A 62 3.19 9.32 10.01
CA ASN A 62 2.90 8.30 11.01
C ASN A 62 2.68 6.94 10.36
N MET A 63 1.99 6.91 9.22
CA MET A 63 1.74 5.68 8.48
C MET A 63 3.06 5.02 8.06
N MET A 64 4.01 5.79 7.56
CA MET A 64 5.32 5.28 7.18
C MET A 64 6.09 4.74 8.41
N GLY A 65 6.04 5.45 9.53
CA GLY A 65 6.68 5.00 10.76
C GLY A 65 6.08 3.69 11.29
N VAL A 66 4.76 3.59 11.28
CA VAL A 66 4.06 2.36 11.69
C VAL A 66 4.41 1.20 10.76
N ALA A 67 4.43 1.45 9.45
CA ALA A 67 4.81 0.43 8.48
C ALA A 67 6.23 -0.06 8.69
N ALA A 68 7.17 0.84 8.98
CA ALA A 68 8.54 0.47 9.27
C ALA A 68 8.64 -0.42 10.52
N GLY A 69 7.89 -0.09 11.57
CA GLY A 69 7.82 -0.93 12.77
C GLY A 69 7.22 -2.30 12.49
N MET A 70 6.17 -2.35 11.69
CA MET A 70 5.56 -3.62 11.27
C MET A 70 6.55 -4.48 10.49
N ALA A 71 7.28 -3.88 9.56
CA ALA A 71 8.30 -4.59 8.78
C ALA A 71 9.41 -5.11 9.69
N ALA A 72 9.84 -4.34 10.67
CA ALA A 72 10.83 -4.77 11.65
C ALA A 72 10.35 -5.96 12.48
N CYS A 73 9.04 -6.10 12.66
CA CYS A 73 8.44 -7.25 13.34
C CYS A 73 8.18 -8.46 12.42
N GLY A 74 8.60 -8.38 11.17
CA GLY A 74 8.42 -9.48 10.22
C GLY A 74 7.11 -9.44 9.43
N LEU A 75 6.34 -8.37 9.55
CA LEU A 75 5.12 -8.21 8.77
C LEU A 75 5.41 -7.57 7.40
N VAL A 76 4.44 -7.63 6.52
CA VAL A 76 4.56 -7.11 5.15
C VAL A 76 3.49 -6.03 4.95
N PRO A 77 3.79 -4.78 5.31
CA PRO A 77 2.83 -3.70 5.17
C PRO A 77 2.79 -3.14 3.76
N TRP A 78 1.58 -2.89 3.28
CA TRP A 78 1.32 -2.19 2.03
C TRP A 78 0.66 -0.86 2.36
N LEU A 79 1.27 0.22 1.89
CA LEU A 79 0.75 1.55 2.14
C LEU A 79 -0.01 2.04 0.92
N SER A 80 -1.17 2.62 1.16
CA SER A 80 -2.05 3.09 0.09
C SER A 80 -2.44 4.53 0.33
N SER A 81 -2.09 5.40 -0.59
CA SER A 81 -2.49 6.80 -0.65
C SER A 81 -2.14 7.34 -2.04
N PHE A 82 -2.31 8.63 -2.25
CA PHE A 82 -1.85 9.22 -3.50
C PHE A 82 -0.33 9.38 -3.50
N ALA A 83 0.27 9.18 -4.67
CA ALA A 83 1.72 9.21 -4.83
C ALA A 83 2.36 10.49 -4.30
N CYS A 84 1.75 11.64 -4.57
CA CYS A 84 2.29 12.93 -4.11
C CYS A 84 2.35 13.01 -2.58
N PHE A 85 1.44 12.35 -1.88
CA PHE A 85 1.43 12.35 -0.42
C PHE A 85 2.42 11.34 0.13
N LEU A 86 2.46 10.13 -0.43
CA LEU A 86 3.35 9.08 0.06
C LEU A 86 4.81 9.33 -0.25
N VAL A 87 5.12 10.02 -1.35
CA VAL A 87 6.50 10.24 -1.73
C VAL A 87 7.08 11.49 -1.07
N ASN A 88 6.29 12.56 -1.01
CA ASN A 88 6.83 13.85 -0.58
C ASN A 88 6.66 14.12 0.91
N ARG A 89 5.50 13.80 1.48
CA ARG A 89 5.21 14.16 2.87
C ARG A 89 5.94 13.31 3.89
N ASP A 90 6.27 12.08 3.54
CA ASP A 90 6.95 11.16 4.43
C ASP A 90 8.36 10.82 3.97
N LEU A 91 8.95 11.64 3.12
CA LEU A 91 10.28 11.40 2.58
C LEU A 91 11.32 11.25 3.68
N ASP A 92 11.24 12.05 4.72
CA ASP A 92 12.16 11.97 5.84
C ASP A 92 12.03 10.63 6.58
N GLN A 93 10.82 10.21 6.87
CA GLN A 93 10.56 8.92 7.52
C GLN A 93 11.01 7.76 6.63
N LEU A 94 10.76 7.84 5.33
CA LEU A 94 11.20 6.83 4.40
C LEU A 94 12.72 6.68 4.43
N ARG A 95 13.46 7.78 4.50
CA ARG A 95 14.91 7.74 4.58
C ARG A 95 15.42 7.20 5.91
N VAL A 96 14.86 7.70 7.00
CA VAL A 96 15.44 7.45 8.32
C VAL A 96 15.00 6.12 8.91
N VAL A 97 13.72 5.79 8.79
CA VAL A 97 13.20 4.57 9.44
C VAL A 97 13.07 3.38 8.51
N VAL A 98 13.12 3.57 7.23
CA VAL A 98 13.04 2.47 6.26
C VAL A 98 14.39 2.21 5.60
N ALA A 99 14.93 3.21 4.93
CA ALA A 99 16.13 3.02 4.11
C ALA A 99 17.41 2.87 4.92
N GLN A 100 17.58 3.66 5.97
CA GLN A 100 18.81 3.61 6.75
C GLN A 100 18.93 2.35 7.61
N PRO A 101 17.93 1.97 8.40
CA PRO A 101 18.01 0.73 9.17
C PRO A 101 17.94 -0.52 8.30
N ASN A 102 17.56 -0.35 7.06
CA ASN A 102 17.33 -1.44 6.16
C ASN A 102 16.50 -2.55 6.78
N PRO A 103 15.35 -2.23 7.27
CA PRO A 103 14.48 -3.24 7.76
C PRO A 103 13.96 -3.84 6.52
N VAL A 104 14.17 -4.54 6.06
CA VAL A 104 13.66 -5.22 5.20
C VAL A 104 12.63 -4.98 4.49
N SER A 105 12.08 -4.79 4.02
CA SER A 105 11.05 -4.98 3.21
C SER A 105 9.98 -4.24 3.45
N TYR A 106 10.16 -3.03 3.39
CA TYR A 106 8.99 -2.48 3.02
C TYR A 106 8.82 -2.72 1.60
N THR A 107 7.71 -3.15 1.35
CA THR A 107 7.61 -3.73 0.16
C THR A 107 7.13 -2.84 -0.82
N HIS A 108 6.30 -1.93 -0.54
CA HIS A 108 5.69 -1.29 -1.63
C HIS A 108 5.04 -0.01 -1.27
N LEU A 109 5.47 1.04 -1.89
CA LEU A 109 4.68 2.23 -2.04
C LEU A 109 3.83 2.05 -3.26
N THR A 110 2.55 2.04 -3.08
CA THR A 110 1.64 1.92 -4.19
C THR A 110 1.37 3.28 -4.77
N LEU A 111 1.61 3.42 -6.02
CA LEU A 111 1.31 4.62 -6.76
C LEU A 111 0.00 4.41 -7.50
N PRO A 112 -1.11 4.83 -6.95
CA PRO A 112 -2.40 4.49 -7.51
C PRO A 112 -2.72 5.19 -8.80
N THR A 113 -1.98 6.18 -9.13
CA THR A 113 -2.40 6.85 -10.27
C THR A 113 -1.48 6.62 -11.32
N LYS A 114 -1.89 6.37 -12.08
CA LYS A 114 -1.23 6.37 -13.00
C LYS A 114 -0.67 7.31 -13.55
N ARG A 115 -0.65 7.88 -13.66
CA ARG A 115 -0.18 8.64 -14.21
C ARG A 115 0.36 9.32 -13.93
N ILE A 116 0.74 9.13 -13.58
CA ILE A 116 1.33 9.78 -13.27
C ILE A 116 2.09 10.12 -14.07
N VAL A 117 2.14 10.06 -14.47
CA VAL A 117 2.77 10.31 -15.17
C VAL A 117 2.79 10.65 -15.78
#